data_cf2f6a481ee6a3f9eda04b754a6e1f3d
#
_entry.id   cf2f6a481ee6a3f9eda04b754a6e1f3d
#
_cell.length_a   1.000
_cell.length_b   1.000
_cell.length_c   1.000
_cell.angle_alpha   90.00
_cell.angle_beta   90.00
_cell.angle_gamma   90.00
#
_symmetry.space_group_name_H-M   'P 1'
#
loop_
_entity.id
_entity.type
_entity.pdbx_description
1 polymer ?
#
loop_
_entity_poly.entity_id
_entity_poly.type
_entity_poly.pdbx_seq_one_letter_code
_entity_poly.pdbx_strand_id
1 'polypeptide(L)'
;AAKAGCAQLFNCPVEAITHDDNGVTVTTIDGDYSASRLLVSAGTWVTRLLPDLPIQPVRKVFSWFQSDGRYSAQNKFPAFTGELPNGDQFYGFPSEKDALKIGKHNGGQAISSPEERKPFGAFPQDGSEAFSFLRTILPGIGGLLYGAACTYDNTPDEDFIIDTLPGHDNTLLITGLSGHGFKFASVLGEIAAQFAQGIAPQFDLTPFSLSRFNG
;
A
#
# COMPACT_ATOMS: atom_id res chain seq x y z
N ALA A 1 -2.74 16.76 -10.52
CA ALA A 1 -2.10 16.28 -11.75
C ALA A 1 -2.70 16.99 -12.98
N ALA A 2 -3.98 16.82 -13.33
CA ALA A 2 -4.59 17.43 -14.53
C ALA A 2 -4.40 18.97 -14.60
N LYS A 3 -4.59 19.68 -13.49
CA LYS A 3 -4.35 21.14 -13.42
C LYS A 3 -2.90 21.56 -13.72
N ALA A 4 -1.96 20.63 -13.56
CA ALA A 4 -0.54 20.82 -13.88
C ALA A 4 -0.17 20.31 -15.27
N GLY A 5 -1.15 20.03 -16.13
CA GLY A 5 -0.92 19.56 -17.50
C GLY A 5 -0.62 18.08 -17.64
N CYS A 6 -0.77 17.28 -16.59
CA CYS A 6 -0.57 15.83 -16.65
C CYS A 6 -1.77 15.18 -17.33
N ALA A 7 -1.56 14.43 -18.40
CA ALA A 7 -2.57 13.56 -18.98
C ALA A 7 -2.89 12.41 -18.03
N GLN A 8 -4.17 12.11 -17.86
CA GLN A 8 -4.63 11.01 -17.00
C GLN A 8 -5.49 10.07 -17.82
N LEU A 9 -5.09 8.82 -17.86
CA LEU A 9 -5.83 7.74 -18.54
C LEU A 9 -6.46 6.86 -17.47
N PHE A 10 -7.78 6.72 -17.52
CA PHE A 10 -8.54 5.87 -16.61
C PHE A 10 -9.08 4.66 -17.37
N ASN A 11 -9.24 3.54 -16.66
CA ASN A 11 -9.68 2.27 -17.27
C ASN A 11 -8.77 1.82 -18.42
N CYS A 12 -7.50 2.16 -18.35
CA CYS A 12 -6.48 1.85 -19.35
C CYS A 12 -5.39 0.97 -18.67
N PRO A 13 -5.67 -0.34 -18.51
CA PRO A 13 -4.72 -1.24 -17.86
C PRO A 13 -3.44 -1.38 -18.69
N VAL A 14 -2.31 -1.39 -17.97
CA VAL A 14 -1.01 -1.70 -18.55
C VAL A 14 -0.89 -3.21 -18.70
N GLU A 15 -0.53 -3.67 -19.89
CA GLU A 15 -0.36 -5.09 -20.23
C GLU A 15 1.10 -5.51 -20.25
N ALA A 16 2.00 -4.61 -20.72
CA ALA A 16 3.43 -4.89 -20.81
C ALA A 16 4.26 -3.62 -20.70
N ILE A 17 5.51 -3.81 -20.29
CA ILE A 17 6.56 -2.80 -20.28
C ILE A 17 7.73 -3.36 -21.10
N THR A 18 8.20 -2.61 -22.08
CA THR A 18 9.35 -2.98 -22.92
C THR A 18 10.36 -1.85 -22.95
N HIS A 19 11.64 -2.19 -23.06
CA HIS A 19 12.73 -1.23 -23.10
C HIS A 19 13.54 -1.43 -24.39
N ASP A 20 13.99 -0.33 -24.96
CA ASP A 20 14.91 -0.31 -26.10
C ASP A 20 15.95 0.83 -25.92
N ASP A 21 16.80 1.03 -26.91
CA ASP A 21 17.85 2.06 -26.89
C ASP A 21 17.27 3.49 -26.86
N ASN A 22 15.99 3.68 -27.18
CA ASN A 22 15.34 4.98 -27.26
C ASN A 22 14.53 5.33 -25.99
N GLY A 23 14.28 4.35 -25.11
CA GLY A 23 13.51 4.58 -23.90
C GLY A 23 12.70 3.38 -23.42
N VAL A 24 11.51 3.65 -22.96
CA VAL A 24 10.58 2.65 -22.45
C VAL A 24 9.21 2.82 -23.10
N THR A 25 8.60 1.71 -23.47
CA THR A 25 7.24 1.65 -24.03
C THR A 25 6.32 0.87 -23.08
N VAL A 26 5.18 1.46 -22.78
CA VAL A 26 4.09 0.87 -22.01
C VAL A 26 2.98 0.49 -22.97
N THR A 27 2.69 -0.79 -23.08
CA THR A 27 1.57 -1.31 -23.88
C THR A 27 0.31 -1.38 -23.05
N THR A 28 -0.77 -0.86 -23.61
CA THR A 28 -2.11 -0.86 -23.01
C THR A 28 -3.16 -1.33 -23.99
N ILE A 29 -4.38 -1.59 -23.54
CA ILE A 29 -5.51 -1.91 -24.40
C ILE A 29 -5.84 -0.78 -25.40
N ASP A 30 -5.49 0.48 -25.07
CA ASP A 30 -5.79 1.65 -25.90
C ASP A 30 -4.62 2.03 -26.84
N GLY A 31 -3.51 1.28 -26.77
CA GLY A 31 -2.32 1.50 -27.57
C GLY A 31 -1.03 1.65 -26.77
N ASP A 32 0.05 2.00 -27.44
CA ASP A 32 1.39 2.10 -26.88
C ASP A 32 1.74 3.55 -26.52
N TYR A 33 2.40 3.71 -25.41
CA TYR A 33 2.90 5.00 -24.90
C TYR A 33 4.40 4.89 -24.65
N SER A 34 5.19 5.69 -25.36
CA SER A 34 6.65 5.70 -25.22
C SER A 34 7.12 6.94 -24.47
N ALA A 35 8.15 6.76 -23.65
CA ALA A 35 8.76 7.82 -22.86
C ALA A 35 10.26 7.56 -22.66
N SER A 36 11.00 8.62 -22.33
CA SER A 36 12.40 8.50 -21.94
C SER A 36 12.58 7.90 -20.53
N ARG A 37 11.57 8.02 -19.68
CA ARG A 37 11.57 7.52 -18.29
C ARG A 37 10.21 7.02 -17.88
N LEU A 38 10.20 6.00 -17.02
CA LEU A 38 9.00 5.38 -16.47
C LEU A 38 9.09 5.37 -14.94
N LEU A 39 7.99 5.72 -14.29
CA LEU A 39 7.75 5.41 -12.88
C LEU A 39 6.72 4.29 -12.78
N VAL A 40 7.07 3.19 -12.11
CA VAL A 40 6.16 2.10 -11.79
C VAL A 40 5.73 2.22 -10.32
N SER A 41 4.45 2.57 -10.12
CA SER A 41 3.82 2.72 -8.81
C SER A 41 2.47 2.01 -8.84
N ALA A 42 2.47 0.74 -9.29
CA ALA A 42 1.28 0.01 -9.69
C ALA A 42 0.57 -0.74 -8.55
N GLY A 43 1.02 -0.55 -7.28
CA GLY A 43 0.49 -1.31 -6.15
C GLY A 43 0.57 -2.80 -6.41
N THR A 44 -0.43 -3.56 -6.00
CA THR A 44 -0.45 -5.02 -6.15
C THR A 44 -0.32 -5.50 -7.60
N TRP A 45 -0.73 -4.68 -8.60
CA TRP A 45 -0.59 -5.04 -10.02
C TRP A 45 0.88 -5.16 -10.47
N VAL A 46 1.83 -4.65 -9.69
CA VAL A 46 3.27 -4.80 -9.99
C VAL A 46 3.68 -6.28 -10.07
N THR A 47 3.06 -7.15 -9.28
CA THR A 47 3.36 -8.60 -9.30
C THR A 47 3.01 -9.29 -10.63
N ARG A 48 2.11 -8.69 -11.40
CA ARG A 48 1.76 -9.14 -12.74
C ARG A 48 2.70 -8.57 -13.81
N LEU A 49 3.08 -7.29 -13.66
CA LEU A 49 3.94 -6.59 -14.61
C LEU A 49 5.42 -6.98 -14.46
N LEU A 50 5.85 -7.23 -13.23
CA LEU A 50 7.23 -7.52 -12.84
C LEU A 50 7.23 -8.67 -11.81
N PRO A 51 6.97 -9.91 -12.25
CA PRO A 51 6.73 -11.05 -11.34
C PRO A 51 7.96 -11.48 -10.53
N ASP A 52 9.16 -11.08 -10.95
CA ASP A 52 10.42 -11.44 -10.28
C ASP A 52 10.72 -10.55 -9.06
N LEU A 53 9.92 -9.52 -8.81
CA LEU A 53 10.09 -8.69 -7.61
C LEU A 53 9.74 -9.46 -6.34
N PRO A 54 10.51 -9.31 -5.26
CA PRO A 54 10.30 -10.01 -4.00
C PRO A 54 9.12 -9.40 -3.22
N ILE A 55 7.92 -9.48 -3.79
CA ILE A 55 6.71 -8.90 -3.21
C ILE A 55 5.68 -10.00 -3.00
N GLN A 56 5.20 -10.12 -1.76
CA GLN A 56 4.08 -10.98 -1.42
C GLN A 56 2.86 -10.13 -1.10
N PRO A 57 1.86 -10.08 -1.99
CA PRO A 57 0.60 -9.42 -1.67
C PRO A 57 -0.14 -10.18 -0.57
N VAL A 58 -0.71 -9.43 0.37
CA VAL A 58 -1.46 -9.96 1.51
C VAL A 58 -2.80 -9.23 1.61
N ARG A 59 -3.89 -9.99 1.55
CA ARG A 59 -5.21 -9.45 1.83
C ARG A 59 -5.29 -9.05 3.30
N LYS A 60 -5.70 -7.83 3.56
CA LYS A 60 -5.91 -7.26 4.89
C LYS A 60 -7.35 -6.78 5.01
N VAL A 61 -7.83 -6.71 6.24
CA VAL A 61 -9.13 -6.13 6.54
C VAL A 61 -9.01 -5.04 7.60
N PHE A 62 -9.91 -4.09 7.51
CA PHE A 62 -10.13 -3.09 8.53
C PHE A 62 -11.64 -2.89 8.71
N SER A 63 -12.03 -2.50 9.90
CA SER A 63 -13.42 -2.53 10.32
C SER A 63 -13.77 -1.28 11.11
N TRP A 64 -15.05 -0.92 11.09
CA TRP A 64 -15.61 0.14 11.92
C TRP A 64 -16.59 -0.47 12.92
N PHE A 65 -16.41 -0.10 14.16
CA PHE A 65 -17.25 -0.54 15.26
C PHE A 65 -18.00 0.64 15.87
N GLN A 66 -19.22 0.38 16.32
CA GLN A 66 -19.99 1.39 17.03
C GLN A 66 -19.22 1.84 18.27
N SER A 67 -19.10 3.15 18.44
CA SER A 67 -18.47 3.76 19.61
C SER A 67 -19.27 4.95 20.09
N ASP A 68 -18.97 5.44 21.26
CA ASP A 68 -19.53 6.68 21.77
C ASP A 68 -18.52 7.83 21.66
N GLY A 69 -18.96 9.03 22.05
CA GLY A 69 -18.14 10.24 21.94
C GLY A 69 -16.82 10.21 22.71
N ARG A 70 -16.62 9.31 23.67
CA ARG A 70 -15.38 9.19 24.46
C ARG A 70 -14.17 8.96 23.57
N TYR A 71 -14.36 8.26 22.46
CA TYR A 71 -13.30 7.89 21.53
C TYR A 71 -13.19 8.82 20.31
N SER A 72 -13.83 9.98 20.35
CA SER A 72 -13.78 10.96 19.26
C SER A 72 -12.53 11.83 19.31
N ALA A 73 -12.09 12.33 18.16
CA ALA A 73 -11.02 13.31 18.04
C ALA A 73 -11.38 14.63 18.78
N GLN A 74 -12.67 14.99 18.86
CA GLN A 74 -13.14 16.16 19.58
C GLN A 74 -12.87 16.04 21.09
N ASN A 75 -12.94 14.81 21.63
CA ASN A 75 -12.58 14.50 23.00
C ASN A 75 -11.09 14.13 23.15
N LYS A 76 -10.26 14.49 22.15
CA LYS A 76 -8.81 14.30 22.15
C LYS A 76 -8.38 12.83 22.21
N PHE A 77 -9.23 11.89 21.79
CA PHE A 77 -8.82 10.50 21.66
C PHE A 77 -7.82 10.39 20.48
N PRO A 78 -6.64 9.79 20.69
CA PRO A 78 -5.60 9.74 19.67
C PRO A 78 -5.82 8.61 18.65
N ALA A 79 -5.13 8.66 17.53
CA ALA A 79 -4.77 7.45 16.81
C ALA A 79 -3.85 6.60 17.71
N PHE A 80 -4.01 5.29 17.65
CA PHE A 80 -3.28 4.38 18.54
C PHE A 80 -2.79 3.14 17.83
N THR A 81 -1.75 2.56 18.38
CA THR A 81 -1.31 1.19 18.06
C THR A 81 -1.31 0.38 19.35
N GLY A 82 -1.50 -0.92 19.25
CA GLY A 82 -1.44 -1.84 20.37
C GLY A 82 -0.96 -3.21 19.92
N GLU A 83 -0.21 -3.86 20.79
CA GLU A 83 0.31 -5.20 20.57
C GLU A 83 -0.16 -6.11 21.69
N LEU A 84 -0.61 -7.31 21.32
CA LEU A 84 -0.96 -8.36 22.27
C LEU A 84 0.27 -9.23 22.60
N PRO A 85 0.26 -9.96 23.73
CA PRO A 85 1.37 -10.84 24.11
C PRO A 85 1.71 -11.94 23.10
N ASN A 86 0.78 -12.28 22.22
CA ASN A 86 1.00 -13.23 21.12
C ASN A 86 1.62 -12.59 19.88
N GLY A 87 1.97 -11.28 19.92
CA GLY A 87 2.55 -10.52 18.81
C GLY A 87 1.54 -9.95 17.83
N ASP A 88 0.24 -10.10 18.04
CA ASP A 88 -0.77 -9.48 17.19
C ASP A 88 -0.75 -7.96 17.34
N GLN A 89 -0.58 -7.24 16.22
CA GLN A 89 -0.48 -5.79 16.20
C GLN A 89 -1.73 -5.16 15.57
N PHE A 90 -2.30 -4.22 16.31
CA PHE A 90 -3.48 -3.48 15.88
C PHE A 90 -3.21 -1.99 15.81
N TYR A 91 -3.91 -1.30 14.93
CA TYR A 91 -3.92 0.15 14.84
C TYR A 91 -5.36 0.66 14.72
N GLY A 92 -5.64 1.78 15.34
CA GLY A 92 -6.96 2.39 15.29
C GLY A 92 -6.90 3.90 15.25
N PHE A 93 -8.06 4.48 14.92
CA PHE A 93 -8.24 5.91 14.78
C PHE A 93 -9.39 6.40 15.64
N PRO A 94 -9.40 7.69 16.02
CA PRO A 94 -10.55 8.28 16.70
C PRO A 94 -11.86 8.02 15.95
N SER A 95 -12.93 7.89 16.68
CA SER A 95 -14.23 7.71 16.06
C SER A 95 -14.69 8.97 15.33
N GLU A 96 -15.26 8.73 14.16
CA GLU A 96 -15.99 9.70 13.36
C GLU A 96 -17.45 9.25 13.26
N LYS A 97 -18.39 10.13 13.60
CA LYS A 97 -19.84 9.82 13.57
C LYS A 97 -20.17 8.50 14.29
N ASP A 98 -19.60 8.34 15.49
CA ASP A 98 -19.75 7.16 16.35
C ASP A 98 -19.26 5.82 15.74
N ALA A 99 -18.37 5.89 14.76
CA ALA A 99 -17.70 4.76 14.15
C ALA A 99 -16.19 4.81 14.38
N LEU A 100 -15.64 3.87 15.15
CA LEU A 100 -14.21 3.74 15.41
C LEU A 100 -13.59 2.74 14.43
N LYS A 101 -12.59 3.21 13.67
CA LYS A 101 -11.86 2.39 12.72
C LYS A 101 -10.69 1.66 13.35
N ILE A 102 -10.54 0.38 13.01
CA ILE A 102 -9.41 -0.44 13.44
C ILE A 102 -9.01 -1.44 12.35
N GLY A 103 -7.73 -1.79 12.30
CA GLY A 103 -7.18 -2.87 11.49
C GLY A 103 -6.10 -3.63 12.26
N LYS A 104 -5.85 -4.88 11.86
CA LYS A 104 -4.70 -5.67 12.30
C LYS A 104 -3.56 -5.45 11.31
N HIS A 105 -2.39 -5.04 11.83
CA HIS A 105 -1.24 -4.68 10.99
C HIS A 105 -0.55 -5.92 10.44
N ASN A 106 -0.23 -6.88 11.28
CA ASN A 106 0.43 -8.13 10.88
C ASN A 106 -0.58 -9.24 10.49
N GLY A 107 -0.10 -10.39 10.00
CA GLY A 107 -0.94 -11.49 9.50
C GLY A 107 -1.71 -11.12 8.22
N GLY A 108 -2.86 -11.73 8.03
CA GLY A 108 -3.69 -11.61 6.82
C GLY A 108 -3.61 -12.85 5.94
N GLN A 109 -4.19 -12.80 4.75
CA GLN A 109 -4.19 -13.92 3.81
C GLN A 109 -3.28 -13.58 2.61
N ALA A 110 -2.25 -14.41 2.37
CA ALA A 110 -1.45 -14.29 1.16
C ALA A 110 -2.34 -14.49 -0.08
N ILE A 111 -2.13 -13.67 -1.08
CA ILE A 111 -2.79 -13.75 -2.39
C ILE A 111 -1.73 -13.65 -3.49
N SER A 112 -2.02 -14.16 -4.68
CA SER A 112 -1.09 -14.14 -5.80
C SER A 112 -1.40 -12.98 -6.77
N SER A 113 -2.62 -12.46 -6.74
CA SER A 113 -3.05 -11.37 -7.62
C SER A 113 -4.12 -10.48 -6.96
N PRO A 114 -4.32 -9.26 -7.46
CA PRO A 114 -5.37 -8.36 -6.97
C PRO A 114 -6.78 -8.96 -7.05
N GLU A 115 -7.04 -9.83 -8.04
CA GLU A 115 -8.33 -10.47 -8.29
C GLU A 115 -8.69 -11.49 -7.19
N GLU A 116 -7.69 -12.06 -6.53
CA GLU A 116 -7.91 -12.98 -5.41
C GLU A 116 -8.34 -12.30 -4.12
N ARG A 117 -8.29 -10.97 -4.06
CA ARG A 117 -8.72 -10.21 -2.88
C ARG A 117 -10.21 -10.36 -2.63
N LYS A 118 -10.60 -11.35 -1.85
CA LYS A 118 -11.99 -11.53 -1.42
C LYS A 118 -12.50 -10.31 -0.64
N PRO A 119 -13.78 -9.93 -0.77
CA PRO A 119 -14.36 -8.82 -0.03
C PRO A 119 -14.35 -9.10 1.49
N PHE A 120 -14.58 -8.05 2.28
CA PHE A 120 -14.81 -8.18 3.72
C PHE A 120 -16.04 -9.06 3.99
N GLY A 121 -15.94 -9.92 4.99
CA GLY A 121 -16.98 -10.90 5.34
C GLY A 121 -16.84 -12.24 4.62
N ALA A 122 -15.85 -12.39 3.73
CA ALA A 122 -15.59 -13.66 3.08
C ALA A 122 -15.00 -14.73 4.03
N PHE A 123 -14.43 -14.29 5.15
CA PHE A 123 -13.83 -15.19 6.14
C PHE A 123 -14.41 -14.92 7.53
N PRO A 124 -14.62 -15.97 8.36
CA PRO A 124 -15.20 -15.81 9.69
C PRO A 124 -14.39 -14.91 10.63
N GLN A 125 -13.07 -14.82 10.44
CA GLN A 125 -12.17 -13.96 11.24
C GLN A 125 -12.24 -12.49 10.86
N ASP A 126 -12.83 -12.14 9.71
CA ASP A 126 -12.96 -10.75 9.29
C ASP A 126 -13.72 -9.94 10.36
N GLY A 127 -13.01 -8.99 10.99
CA GLY A 127 -13.54 -8.15 12.05
C GLY A 127 -13.58 -8.77 13.46
N SER A 128 -13.60 -10.09 13.62
CA SER A 128 -13.73 -10.73 14.93
C SER A 128 -12.48 -10.57 15.81
N GLU A 129 -11.29 -10.67 15.22
CA GLU A 129 -10.02 -10.43 15.95
C GLU A 129 -9.92 -8.98 16.43
N ALA A 130 -10.25 -8.03 15.57
CA ALA A 130 -10.27 -6.62 15.91
C ALA A 130 -11.29 -6.29 16.98
N PHE A 131 -12.47 -6.94 16.94
CA PHE A 131 -13.49 -6.77 17.98
C PHE A 131 -13.03 -7.31 19.34
N SER A 132 -12.40 -8.47 19.34
CA SER A 132 -11.86 -9.06 20.58
C SER A 132 -10.80 -8.15 21.20
N PHE A 133 -9.89 -7.61 20.40
CA PHE A 133 -8.90 -6.64 20.86
C PHE A 133 -9.56 -5.38 21.45
N LEU A 134 -10.49 -4.77 20.70
CA LEU A 134 -11.16 -3.54 21.16
C LEU A 134 -11.89 -3.72 22.49
N ARG A 135 -12.60 -4.83 22.67
CA ARG A 135 -13.30 -5.12 23.91
C ARG A 135 -12.36 -5.23 25.12
N THR A 136 -11.12 -5.60 24.89
CA THR A 136 -10.11 -5.70 25.95
C THR A 136 -9.62 -4.33 26.41
N ILE A 137 -9.49 -3.37 25.46
CA ILE A 137 -8.82 -2.08 25.74
C ILE A 137 -9.74 -0.87 25.78
N LEU A 138 -10.90 -0.92 25.09
CA LEU A 138 -11.83 0.20 24.97
C LEU A 138 -13.23 -0.16 25.50
N PRO A 139 -13.54 0.12 26.77
CA PRO A 139 -14.85 -0.15 27.33
C PRO A 139 -15.98 0.55 26.58
N GLY A 140 -17.06 -0.17 26.31
CA GLY A 140 -18.26 0.39 25.67
C GLY A 140 -18.23 0.42 24.15
N ILE A 141 -17.25 -0.21 23.50
CA ILE A 141 -17.30 -0.46 22.05
C ILE A 141 -18.46 -1.40 21.74
N GLY A 142 -19.29 -0.99 20.80
CA GLY A 142 -20.44 -1.74 20.31
C GLY A 142 -20.13 -2.70 19.18
N GLY A 143 -21.16 -3.10 18.45
CA GLY A 143 -21.05 -4.08 17.37
C GLY A 143 -20.32 -3.57 16.13
N LEU A 144 -19.95 -4.51 15.26
CA LEU A 144 -19.43 -4.22 13.93
C LEU A 144 -20.47 -3.46 13.09
N LEU A 145 -20.08 -2.34 12.52
CA LEU A 145 -20.91 -1.55 11.60
C LEU A 145 -20.67 -1.99 10.15
N TYR A 146 -19.42 -2.00 9.73
CA TYR A 146 -18.98 -2.42 8.39
C TYR A 146 -17.47 -2.66 8.37
N GLY A 147 -16.99 -3.23 7.28
CA GLY A 147 -15.56 -3.42 7.05
C GLY A 147 -15.23 -3.37 5.58
N ALA A 148 -13.95 -3.33 5.29
CA ALA A 148 -13.43 -3.40 3.93
C ALA A 148 -12.15 -4.23 3.87
N ALA A 149 -11.85 -4.75 2.68
CA ALA A 149 -10.61 -5.43 2.39
C ALA A 149 -9.68 -4.53 1.57
N CYS A 150 -8.41 -4.57 1.88
CA CYS A 150 -7.33 -3.94 1.12
C CYS A 150 -6.21 -4.96 0.86
N THR A 151 -5.12 -4.52 0.24
CA THR A 151 -3.92 -5.33 0.05
C THR A 151 -2.72 -4.60 0.62
N TYR A 152 -1.86 -5.32 1.32
CA TYR A 152 -0.48 -4.92 1.58
C TYR A 152 0.41 -5.65 0.59
N ASP A 153 1.37 -4.96 0.02
CA ASP A 153 2.37 -5.53 -0.88
C ASP A 153 3.66 -5.63 -0.09
N ASN A 154 3.81 -6.76 0.63
CA ASN A 154 4.91 -6.94 1.57
C ASN A 154 6.17 -7.40 0.86
N THR A 155 7.28 -6.76 1.19
CA THR A 155 8.63 -7.25 0.94
C THR A 155 9.06 -8.20 2.06
N PRO A 156 10.14 -9.00 1.90
CA PRO A 156 10.62 -9.92 2.93
C PRO A 156 11.00 -9.26 4.26
N ASP A 157 11.48 -8.02 4.20
CA ASP A 157 11.91 -7.22 5.36
C ASP A 157 10.89 -6.14 5.76
N GLU A 158 9.77 -6.08 5.06
CA GLU A 158 8.70 -5.09 5.23
C GLU A 158 9.12 -3.63 4.96
N ASP A 159 10.33 -3.40 4.45
CA ASP A 159 10.78 -2.09 3.95
C ASP A 159 10.41 -1.88 2.47
N PHE A 160 10.39 -0.62 2.04
CA PHE A 160 9.98 -0.25 0.68
C PHE A 160 10.98 -0.70 -0.37
N ILE A 161 10.53 -0.78 -1.62
CA ILE A 161 11.39 -0.81 -2.80
C ILE A 161 11.32 0.56 -3.49
N ILE A 162 12.44 1.28 -3.49
CA ILE A 162 12.63 2.55 -4.20
C ILE A 162 13.96 2.43 -4.92
N ASP A 163 13.94 1.90 -6.14
CA ASP A 163 15.14 1.59 -6.91
C ASP A 163 14.85 1.62 -8.41
N THR A 164 15.87 1.68 -9.22
CA THR A 164 15.71 1.45 -10.66
C THR A 164 15.53 -0.02 -10.95
N LEU A 165 14.78 -0.32 -12.01
CA LEU A 165 14.60 -1.69 -12.47
C LEU A 165 15.97 -2.25 -12.93
N PRO A 166 16.42 -3.42 -12.46
CA PRO A 166 17.69 -3.98 -12.83
C PRO A 166 17.90 -4.04 -14.35
N GLY A 167 18.98 -3.44 -14.83
CA GLY A 167 19.29 -3.31 -16.25
C GLY A 167 18.59 -2.14 -16.96
N HIS A 168 17.75 -1.36 -16.28
CA HIS A 168 16.97 -0.28 -16.87
C HIS A 168 16.93 0.96 -15.97
N ASP A 169 18.01 1.75 -16.00
CA ASP A 169 18.17 2.95 -15.16
C ASP A 169 17.13 4.06 -15.44
N ASN A 170 16.41 3.93 -16.55
CA ASN A 170 15.33 4.83 -16.93
C ASN A 170 13.95 4.44 -16.37
N THR A 171 13.86 3.38 -15.55
CA THR A 171 12.62 2.93 -14.93
C THR A 171 12.77 2.87 -13.42
N LEU A 172 12.09 3.80 -12.71
CA LEU A 172 12.03 3.83 -11.26
C LEU A 172 10.86 2.99 -10.75
N LEU A 173 11.13 2.17 -9.75
CA LEU A 173 10.14 1.43 -8.98
C LEU A 173 9.88 2.14 -7.65
N ILE A 174 8.63 2.40 -7.32
CA ILE A 174 8.17 2.76 -5.98
C ILE A 174 7.05 1.77 -5.63
N THR A 175 7.40 0.71 -4.93
CA THR A 175 6.51 -0.42 -4.69
C THR A 175 6.87 -1.16 -3.40
N GLY A 176 6.19 -2.24 -3.08
CA GLY A 176 6.47 -3.02 -1.87
C GLY A 176 6.33 -2.16 -0.60
N LEU A 177 5.32 -1.30 -0.51
CA LEU A 177 5.20 -0.33 0.58
C LEU A 177 4.66 -0.96 1.89
N SER A 178 4.53 -2.26 1.95
CA SER A 178 4.29 -3.11 3.12
C SER A 178 3.20 -2.58 4.08
N GLY A 179 2.16 -1.95 3.49
CA GLY A 179 1.00 -1.44 4.23
C GLY A 179 1.21 -0.14 5.01
N HIS A 180 2.37 0.49 4.95
CA HIS A 180 2.65 1.72 5.71
C HIS A 180 3.23 2.88 4.89
N GLY A 181 3.16 2.84 3.56
CA GLY A 181 3.69 3.85 2.66
C GLY A 181 2.93 5.16 2.59
N PHE A 182 1.62 5.19 2.95
CA PHE A 182 0.78 6.37 2.76
C PHE A 182 1.33 7.64 3.43
N LYS A 183 1.86 7.51 4.64
CA LYS A 183 2.46 8.63 5.39
C LYS A 183 3.69 9.24 4.71
N PHE A 184 4.29 8.54 3.77
CA PHE A 184 5.47 8.99 3.00
C PHE A 184 5.11 9.51 1.60
N ALA A 185 3.84 9.60 1.23
CA ALA A 185 3.41 9.93 -0.12
C ALA A 185 4.01 11.24 -0.66
N SER A 186 4.22 12.25 0.20
CA SER A 186 4.83 13.54 -0.19
C SER A 186 6.30 13.37 -0.60
N VAL A 187 7.10 12.67 0.20
CA VAL A 187 8.52 12.46 -0.10
C VAL A 187 8.71 11.47 -1.26
N LEU A 188 7.87 10.45 -1.35
CA LEU A 188 7.89 9.53 -2.49
C LEU A 188 7.55 10.26 -3.80
N GLY A 189 6.61 11.20 -3.75
CA GLY A 189 6.28 12.07 -4.88
C GLY A 189 7.43 13.00 -5.27
N GLU A 190 8.20 13.52 -4.32
CA GLU A 190 9.39 14.31 -4.57
C GLU A 190 10.49 13.49 -5.24
N ILE A 191 10.78 12.30 -4.73
CA ILE A 191 11.76 11.36 -5.33
C ILE A 191 11.36 11.04 -6.78
N ALA A 192 10.07 10.73 -7.01
CA ALA A 192 9.54 10.45 -8.34
C ALA A 192 9.71 11.64 -9.29
N ALA A 193 9.46 12.88 -8.81
CA ALA A 193 9.62 14.09 -9.60
C ALA A 193 11.09 14.40 -9.93
N GLN A 194 12.00 14.17 -9.00
CA GLN A 194 13.44 14.31 -9.22
C GLN A 194 13.92 13.30 -10.28
N PHE A 195 13.52 12.04 -10.15
CA PHE A 195 13.81 11.01 -11.14
C PHE A 195 13.30 11.38 -12.53
N ALA A 196 12.05 11.82 -12.66
CA ALA A 196 11.47 12.22 -13.93
C ALA A 196 12.25 13.36 -14.61
N GLN A 197 12.87 14.23 -13.83
CA GLN A 197 13.68 15.36 -14.31
C GLN A 197 15.16 15.00 -14.52
N GLY A 198 15.60 13.80 -14.18
CA GLY A 198 17.01 13.39 -14.23
C GLY A 198 17.85 14.00 -13.13
N ILE A 199 17.24 14.42 -12.04
CA ILE A 199 17.89 14.96 -10.86
C ILE A 199 18.16 13.80 -9.89
N ALA A 200 19.37 13.70 -9.37
CA ALA A 200 19.68 12.73 -8.33
C ALA A 200 18.83 12.98 -7.09
N PRO A 201 18.31 11.92 -6.44
CA PRO A 201 17.53 12.08 -5.22
C PRO A 201 18.41 12.68 -4.12
N GLN A 202 17.81 13.58 -3.32
CA GLN A 202 18.50 14.20 -2.18
C GLN A 202 18.55 13.31 -0.94
N PHE A 203 17.83 12.19 -0.97
CA PHE A 203 17.76 11.21 0.11
C PHE A 203 18.66 10.02 -0.20
N ASP A 204 19.22 9.41 0.83
CA ASP A 204 19.88 8.11 0.70
C ASP A 204 18.81 7.02 0.50
N LEU A 205 18.77 6.44 -0.70
CA LEU A 205 17.86 5.38 -1.06
C LEU A 205 18.47 3.97 -0.94
N THR A 206 19.74 3.87 -0.55
CA THR A 206 20.44 2.60 -0.39
C THR A 206 19.66 1.56 0.44
N PRO A 207 19.02 1.93 1.57
CA PRO A 207 18.23 0.97 2.35
C PRO A 207 17.03 0.38 1.61
N PHE A 208 16.59 1.04 0.53
CA PHE A 208 15.40 0.64 -0.24
C PHE A 208 15.76 -0.02 -1.58
N SER A 209 17.04 -0.29 -1.80
CA SER A 209 17.54 -0.93 -3.03
C SER A 209 17.11 -2.39 -3.12
N LEU A 210 16.82 -2.83 -4.35
CA LEU A 210 16.54 -4.24 -4.67
C LEU A 210 17.73 -5.16 -4.38
N SER A 211 18.95 -4.63 -4.47
CA SER A 211 20.18 -5.41 -4.23
C SER A 211 20.26 -5.98 -2.80
N ARG A 212 19.51 -5.42 -1.84
CA ARG A 212 19.47 -5.94 -0.45
C ARG A 212 18.85 -7.34 -0.34
N PHE A 213 18.16 -7.80 -1.37
CA PHE A 213 17.58 -9.15 -1.43
C PHE A 213 18.46 -10.17 -2.17
N ASN A 214 19.61 -9.73 -2.72
CA ASN A 214 20.54 -10.58 -3.48
C ASN A 214 21.64 -11.17 -2.57
N GLY A 215 21.30 -11.60 -1.35
CA GLY A 215 22.23 -12.17 -0.39
C GLY A 215 22.20 -13.69 -0.37
#